data_7f3cf5a56c72ab4ffd000a68b0ba59e6
#
_entry.id   7f3cf5a56c72ab4ffd000a68b0ba59e6
#
_cell.length_a   1.000
_cell.length_b   1.000
_cell.length_c   1.000
_cell.angle_alpha   90.00
_cell.angle_beta   90.00
_cell.angle_gamma   90.00
#
_symmetry.space_group_name_H-M   'P 1'
#
loop_
_entity.id
_entity.type
_entity.pdbx_description
1 polymer ?
#
loop_
_entity_poly.entity_id
_entity_poly.type
_entity_poly.pdbx_seq_one_letter_code
_entity_poly.pdbx_strand_id
1 'polypeptide(L)'
;MISQKFKRQFARILVASLTVGLVAVAGASPASAAKSGDSCKSSDLYKIQKVGSSYIRCEIVKGTSIHSSDPKTKAKFKWTATKESQFILANAENETIRVDGSSTVYPLAAVAAKYFENSTKSVKKGKGAKVTVGFSGTGGGFEKFCRNETDISNASRAISAKEVAACAATGITYTEVIVANDGLAVVVNKENTWATSLTMKELNAIWKDGSTITNWKDVRPGFPDVPLKLFGAGTDSGTFDSFTEFVNGKAKSVRKSGVQTSEDDNVTVKGVASDKGAMGYFGLSYAEENASKVKLVPLDKGAGPVEPTIATVQNVTYPMARPLYFYVKNASIATKPAVGAFVQFWVDNLAQISEDAIFVPLTATQIKALQGGIKKIALIPKVKK
;
A
#
# COMPACT_ATOMS: atom_id res chain seq x y z
N MET A 1 -4.48 -5.71 -17.11
CA MET A 1 -3.05 -6.15 -17.08
C MET A 1 -2.46 -5.69 -15.77
N ILE A 2 -1.90 -6.56 -14.97
CA ILE A 2 -1.26 -6.22 -13.69
C ILE A 2 0.01 -5.46 -14.02
N SER A 3 0.20 -4.27 -13.44
CA SER A 3 1.41 -3.46 -13.64
C SER A 3 2.67 -4.33 -13.59
N GLN A 4 3.49 -4.28 -14.64
CA GLN A 4 4.74 -5.05 -14.73
C GLN A 4 5.71 -4.69 -13.58
N LYS A 5 5.56 -3.50 -12.99
CA LYS A 5 6.36 -3.04 -11.86
C LYS A 5 6.05 -3.82 -10.58
N PHE A 6 4.78 -4.05 -10.31
CA PHE A 6 4.38 -4.87 -9.17
C PHE A 6 4.83 -6.33 -9.37
N LYS A 7 4.72 -6.86 -10.59
CA LYS A 7 5.31 -8.18 -10.94
C LYS A 7 6.83 -8.19 -10.83
N ARG A 8 7.53 -7.10 -11.20
CA ARG A 8 9.01 -7.03 -11.13
C ARG A 8 9.53 -6.81 -9.70
N GLN A 9 8.85 -6.06 -8.86
CA GLN A 9 9.23 -5.93 -7.43
C GLN A 9 9.05 -7.26 -6.71
N PHE A 10 7.95 -7.97 -6.94
CA PHE A 10 7.78 -9.32 -6.40
C PHE A 10 8.66 -10.36 -7.08
N ALA A 11 8.93 -10.23 -8.39
CA ALA A 11 9.84 -11.12 -9.11
C ALA A 11 11.32 -10.95 -8.68
N ARG A 12 11.75 -9.74 -8.28
CA ARG A 12 13.09 -9.55 -7.72
C ARG A 12 13.30 -10.26 -6.37
N ILE A 13 12.24 -10.55 -5.65
CA ILE A 13 12.26 -11.41 -4.47
C ILE A 13 12.31 -12.90 -4.89
N LEU A 14 11.93 -13.24 -6.13
CA LEU A 14 11.82 -14.62 -6.62
C LEU A 14 12.96 -15.06 -7.58
N VAL A 15 13.78 -14.18 -8.13
CA VAL A 15 14.72 -14.49 -9.23
C VAL A 15 16.18 -14.70 -8.75
N ALA A 16 16.43 -14.81 -7.48
CA ALA A 16 17.77 -15.19 -6.98
C ALA A 16 17.87 -16.68 -6.66
N SER A 17 17.50 -17.58 -7.56
CA SER A 17 18.00 -18.98 -7.52
C SER A 17 17.44 -19.84 -8.65
N LEU A 18 18.06 -19.80 -9.81
CA LEU A 18 18.05 -20.90 -10.77
C LEU A 18 19.43 -20.94 -11.45
N THR A 19 20.39 -21.46 -10.76
CA THR A 19 21.56 -22.14 -11.38
C THR A 19 21.51 -23.59 -10.91
N VAL A 20 21.13 -24.46 -11.84
CA VAL A 20 21.23 -25.91 -11.68
C VAL A 20 22.70 -26.27 -11.76
N GLY A 21 23.28 -26.56 -10.62
CA GLY A 21 24.57 -27.25 -10.52
C GLY A 21 24.33 -28.64 -9.96
N LEU A 22 24.51 -29.68 -10.79
CA LEU A 22 24.62 -31.06 -10.31
C LEU A 22 25.83 -31.15 -9.39
N VAL A 23 25.63 -31.44 -8.11
CA VAL A 23 26.69 -31.92 -7.21
C VAL A 23 26.16 -33.06 -6.36
N ALA A 24 26.99 -34.06 -6.27
CA ALA A 24 26.85 -35.36 -5.64
C ALA A 24 26.12 -35.40 -4.30
N VAL A 25 25.38 -36.48 -4.13
CA VAL A 25 24.72 -36.89 -2.88
C VAL A 25 25.81 -37.18 -1.83
N ALA A 26 26.10 -36.21 -0.98
CA ALA A 26 26.72 -36.42 0.31
C ALA A 26 25.61 -36.26 1.37
N GLY A 27 25.53 -37.18 2.32
CA GLY A 27 24.45 -37.34 3.26
C GLY A 27 23.96 -36.01 3.88
N ALA A 28 22.71 -35.66 3.61
CA ALA A 28 22.06 -34.51 4.23
C ALA A 28 21.89 -34.78 5.72
N SER A 29 22.73 -34.19 6.54
CA SER A 29 22.44 -34.04 7.97
C SER A 29 21.04 -33.40 8.09
N PRO A 30 20.18 -33.83 9.02
CA PRO A 30 18.87 -33.19 9.21
C PRO A 30 19.08 -31.71 9.43
N ALA A 31 18.50 -30.87 8.53
CA ALA A 31 18.61 -29.45 8.65
C ALA A 31 18.17 -29.07 10.06
N SER A 32 19.07 -28.50 10.85
CA SER A 32 18.76 -28.03 12.20
C SER A 32 17.59 -27.07 12.11
N ALA A 33 16.53 -27.34 12.88
CA ALA A 33 15.37 -26.46 12.93
C ALA A 33 15.84 -25.04 13.27
N ALA A 34 15.43 -24.06 12.49
CA ALA A 34 15.80 -22.67 12.72
C ALA A 34 15.41 -22.21 14.13
N LYS A 35 16.23 -21.36 14.74
CA LYS A 35 16.00 -20.80 16.08
C LYS A 35 15.68 -19.31 15.96
N SER A 36 15.05 -18.76 17.00
CA SER A 36 14.89 -17.31 17.11
C SER A 36 16.26 -16.62 17.09
N GLY A 37 16.40 -15.60 16.22
CA GLY A 37 17.65 -14.89 15.97
C GLY A 37 18.41 -15.36 14.72
N ASP A 38 18.16 -16.56 14.21
CA ASP A 38 18.77 -17.05 12.97
C ASP A 38 18.31 -16.25 11.76
N SER A 39 19.17 -16.08 10.76
CA SER A 39 18.78 -15.47 9.48
C SER A 39 17.78 -16.36 8.72
N CYS A 40 16.83 -15.75 8.04
CA CYS A 40 15.94 -16.42 7.11
C CYS A 40 16.05 -15.82 5.70
N LYS A 41 15.47 -16.50 4.71
CA LYS A 41 15.49 -16.03 3.32
C LYS A 41 14.32 -15.06 3.09
N SER A 42 14.47 -14.14 2.14
CA SER A 42 13.37 -13.26 1.70
C SER A 42 12.13 -14.05 1.23
N SER A 43 12.34 -15.23 0.63
CA SER A 43 11.26 -16.14 0.23
C SER A 43 10.50 -16.74 1.42
N ASP A 44 11.04 -16.66 2.61
CA ASP A 44 10.44 -17.17 3.84
C ASP A 44 9.71 -16.09 4.64
N LEU A 45 9.72 -14.84 4.15
CA LEU A 45 9.07 -13.71 4.82
C LEU A 45 7.63 -14.05 5.18
N TYR A 46 7.30 -13.85 6.46
CA TYR A 46 6.04 -14.23 7.11
C TYR A 46 5.74 -15.74 7.20
N LYS A 47 6.65 -16.62 6.78
CA LYS A 47 6.49 -18.05 7.12
C LYS A 47 6.67 -18.27 8.61
N ILE A 48 5.92 -19.22 9.15
CA ILE A 48 5.93 -19.59 10.56
C ILE A 48 6.47 -21.01 10.70
N GLN A 49 7.33 -21.22 11.69
CA GLN A 49 7.81 -22.54 12.07
C GLN A 49 7.50 -22.80 13.55
N LYS A 50 7.11 -24.04 13.86
CA LYS A 50 6.93 -24.48 15.24
C LYS A 50 8.27 -24.94 15.80
N VAL A 51 8.66 -24.40 16.95
CA VAL A 51 9.89 -24.75 17.67
C VAL A 51 9.52 -25.10 19.12
N GLY A 52 9.48 -26.40 19.43
CA GLY A 52 8.96 -26.88 20.71
C GLY A 52 7.49 -26.52 20.89
N SER A 53 7.16 -25.79 21.95
CA SER A 53 5.80 -25.28 22.24
C SER A 53 5.54 -23.90 21.65
N SER A 54 6.54 -23.24 21.05
CA SER A 54 6.48 -21.87 20.56
C SER A 54 6.50 -21.83 19.03
N TYR A 55 6.21 -20.65 18.48
CA TYR A 55 6.32 -20.36 17.06
C TYR A 55 7.33 -19.26 16.80
N ILE A 56 8.05 -19.35 15.70
CA ILE A 56 8.91 -18.30 15.16
C ILE A 56 8.41 -17.92 13.76
N ARG A 57 8.54 -16.64 13.41
CA ARG A 57 8.15 -16.09 12.10
C ARG A 57 9.36 -15.40 11.47
N CYS A 58 9.55 -15.58 10.17
CA CYS A 58 10.56 -14.84 9.43
C CYS A 58 10.09 -13.40 9.23
N GLU A 59 10.80 -12.43 9.78
CA GLU A 59 10.44 -11.01 9.77
C GLU A 59 11.59 -10.15 9.22
N ILE A 60 11.24 -8.94 8.75
CA ILE A 60 12.23 -7.92 8.38
C ILE A 60 12.84 -7.34 9.64
N VAL A 61 14.16 -7.22 9.66
CA VAL A 61 14.87 -6.62 10.80
C VAL A 61 14.56 -5.13 10.86
N LYS A 62 14.15 -4.65 12.03
CA LYS A 62 13.81 -3.24 12.26
C LYS A 62 14.92 -2.30 11.77
N GLY A 63 14.55 -1.23 11.07
CA GLY A 63 15.48 -0.27 10.48
C GLY A 63 16.08 -0.73 9.14
N THR A 64 15.56 -1.82 8.55
CA THR A 64 15.89 -2.25 7.19
C THR A 64 14.64 -2.32 6.33
N SER A 65 14.74 -2.08 5.02
CA SER A 65 13.60 -2.01 4.09
C SER A 65 13.84 -2.82 2.83
N ILE A 66 12.77 -3.46 2.33
CA ILE A 66 12.79 -4.15 1.02
C ILE A 66 12.91 -3.17 -0.15
N HIS A 67 12.64 -1.89 0.09
CA HIS A 67 12.71 -0.83 -0.92
C HIS A 67 14.05 -0.11 -0.94
N SER A 68 14.89 -0.28 0.09
CA SER A 68 16.18 0.40 0.17
C SER A 68 17.20 -0.18 -0.81
N SER A 69 17.85 0.69 -1.56
CA SER A 69 19.02 0.38 -2.38
C SER A 69 20.35 0.51 -1.62
N ASP A 70 20.36 1.15 -0.44
CA ASP A 70 21.53 1.29 0.42
C ASP A 70 21.85 -0.05 1.10
N PRO A 71 23.08 -0.59 0.95
CA PRO A 71 23.48 -1.83 1.60
C PRO A 71 23.34 -1.85 3.13
N LYS A 72 23.40 -0.68 3.79
CA LYS A 72 23.28 -0.56 5.26
C LYS A 72 21.84 -0.76 5.72
N THR A 73 20.88 -0.23 4.96
CA THR A 73 19.45 -0.26 5.25
C THR A 73 18.65 -1.22 4.38
N LYS A 74 19.31 -1.95 3.47
CA LYS A 74 18.69 -3.02 2.69
C LYS A 74 18.16 -4.12 3.60
N ALA A 75 16.98 -4.66 3.25
CA ALA A 75 16.29 -5.65 4.06
C ALA A 75 17.17 -6.81 4.50
N LYS A 76 17.16 -7.05 5.81
CA LYS A 76 17.70 -8.24 6.47
C LYS A 76 16.54 -9.02 7.08
N PHE A 77 16.60 -10.32 7.06
CA PHE A 77 15.51 -11.18 7.50
C PHE A 77 15.98 -12.09 8.63
N LYS A 78 15.20 -12.20 9.70
CA LYS A 78 15.49 -13.05 10.85
C LYS A 78 14.25 -13.79 11.33
N TRP A 79 14.45 -15.00 11.82
CA TRP A 79 13.45 -15.72 12.58
C TRP A 79 13.24 -15.06 13.94
N THR A 80 12.04 -14.59 14.21
CA THR A 80 11.67 -13.89 15.44
C THR A 80 10.56 -14.66 16.15
N ALA A 81 10.61 -14.75 17.48
CA ALA A 81 9.52 -15.33 18.24
C ALA A 81 8.22 -14.58 17.97
N THR A 82 7.17 -15.31 17.54
CA THR A 82 5.88 -14.70 17.22
C THR A 82 4.81 -15.14 18.21
N LYS A 83 3.94 -14.18 18.54
CA LYS A 83 2.69 -14.43 19.28
C LYS A 83 1.51 -14.47 18.32
N GLU A 84 1.72 -14.93 17.08
CA GLU A 84 0.63 -15.06 16.12
C GLU A 84 -0.55 -15.74 16.80
N SER A 85 -1.70 -15.11 16.71
CA SER A 85 -2.91 -15.59 17.38
C SER A 85 -3.21 -17.01 16.93
N GLN A 86 -3.35 -17.94 17.87
CA GLN A 86 -3.79 -19.32 17.60
C GLN A 86 -5.12 -19.32 16.83
N PHE A 87 -5.93 -18.28 17.01
CA PHE A 87 -7.14 -18.05 16.24
C PHE A 87 -6.87 -17.94 14.74
N ILE A 88 -5.88 -17.14 14.33
CA ILE A 88 -5.50 -16.98 12.91
C ILE A 88 -5.08 -18.32 12.34
N LEU A 89 -4.20 -19.03 13.04
CA LEU A 89 -3.68 -20.32 12.59
C LEU A 89 -4.75 -21.43 12.56
N ALA A 90 -5.71 -21.39 13.49
CA ALA A 90 -6.77 -22.38 13.57
C ALA A 90 -7.84 -22.19 12.47
N ASN A 91 -8.14 -20.94 12.08
CA ASN A 91 -9.30 -20.63 11.24
C ASN A 91 -8.96 -20.34 9.76
N ALA A 92 -7.69 -20.37 9.37
CA ALA A 92 -7.26 -20.07 8.00
C ALA A 92 -7.12 -21.35 7.13
N GLU A 93 -8.18 -22.13 6.99
CA GLU A 93 -8.17 -23.38 6.21
C GLU A 93 -9.07 -23.34 4.97
N ASN A 94 -8.53 -23.81 3.84
CA ASN A 94 -9.24 -24.20 2.60
C ASN A 94 -10.38 -23.27 2.12
N GLU A 95 -10.38 -22.01 2.50
CA GLU A 95 -11.37 -21.04 2.07
C GLU A 95 -10.75 -20.02 1.10
N THR A 96 -11.57 -19.53 0.18
CA THR A 96 -11.18 -18.41 -0.68
C THR A 96 -11.83 -17.15 -0.16
N ILE A 97 -10.99 -16.21 0.25
CA ILE A 97 -11.36 -14.85 0.65
C ILE A 97 -11.32 -13.98 -0.61
N ARG A 98 -12.43 -13.31 -0.93
CA ARG A 98 -12.56 -12.46 -2.11
C ARG A 98 -12.49 -11.00 -1.71
N VAL A 99 -11.47 -10.31 -2.21
CA VAL A 99 -11.24 -8.88 -2.00
C VAL A 99 -11.28 -8.19 -3.36
N ASP A 100 -11.97 -7.07 -3.49
CA ASP A 100 -11.97 -6.25 -4.70
C ASP A 100 -12.14 -4.77 -4.31
N GLY A 101 -11.91 -3.84 -5.22
CA GLY A 101 -12.19 -2.42 -5.01
C GLY A 101 -11.09 -1.50 -5.52
N SER A 102 -10.70 -0.54 -4.70
CA SER A 102 -9.77 0.54 -5.05
C SER A 102 -8.42 0.02 -5.58
N SER A 103 -8.00 0.54 -6.74
CA SER A 103 -6.65 0.34 -7.30
C SER A 103 -5.56 0.92 -6.39
N THR A 104 -5.85 2.04 -5.70
CA THR A 104 -4.95 2.63 -4.70
C THR A 104 -4.69 1.69 -3.53
N VAL A 105 -5.73 1.00 -3.02
CA VAL A 105 -5.60 0.09 -1.86
C VAL A 105 -5.10 -1.31 -2.28
N TYR A 106 -5.17 -1.63 -3.57
CA TYR A 106 -4.73 -2.93 -4.09
C TYR A 106 -3.31 -3.35 -3.61
N PRO A 107 -2.27 -2.49 -3.63
CA PRO A 107 -0.94 -2.87 -3.14
C PRO A 107 -0.93 -3.31 -1.67
N LEU A 108 -1.66 -2.60 -0.80
CA LEU A 108 -1.81 -2.95 0.62
C LEU A 108 -2.47 -4.34 0.77
N ALA A 109 -3.58 -4.54 0.07
CA ALA A 109 -4.32 -5.81 0.10
C ALA A 109 -3.49 -6.97 -0.45
N ALA A 110 -2.71 -6.74 -1.50
CA ALA A 110 -1.84 -7.76 -2.10
C ALA A 110 -0.69 -8.16 -1.16
N VAL A 111 -0.09 -7.20 -0.44
CA VAL A 111 0.92 -7.47 0.59
C VAL A 111 0.31 -8.25 1.75
N ALA A 112 -0.84 -7.79 2.28
CA ALA A 112 -1.55 -8.48 3.36
C ALA A 112 -1.92 -9.93 2.98
N ALA A 113 -2.46 -10.13 1.77
CA ALA A 113 -2.80 -11.44 1.24
C ALA A 113 -1.57 -12.36 1.15
N LYS A 114 -0.48 -11.87 0.60
CA LYS A 114 0.78 -12.60 0.47
C LYS A 114 1.31 -13.07 1.82
N TYR A 115 1.34 -12.17 2.79
CA TYR A 115 1.88 -12.46 4.13
C TYR A 115 1.00 -13.43 4.90
N PHE A 116 -0.33 -13.22 4.84
CA PHE A 116 -1.30 -14.14 5.43
C PHE A 116 -1.20 -15.54 4.83
N GLU A 117 -1.11 -15.66 3.51
CA GLU A 117 -0.95 -16.94 2.84
C GLU A 117 0.38 -17.62 3.22
N ASN A 118 1.48 -16.86 3.31
CA ASN A 118 2.76 -17.41 3.74
C ASN A 118 2.71 -17.93 5.19
N SER A 119 2.10 -17.17 6.10
CA SER A 119 1.93 -17.57 7.50
C SER A 119 1.09 -18.85 7.63
N THR A 120 -0.07 -18.88 6.98
CA THR A 120 -1.04 -19.96 7.15
C THR A 120 -0.63 -21.24 6.42
N LYS A 121 -0.13 -21.16 5.19
CA LYS A 121 0.34 -22.30 4.40
C LYS A 121 1.50 -23.02 5.07
N SER A 122 2.41 -22.30 5.73
CA SER A 122 3.57 -22.92 6.40
C SER A 122 3.15 -23.79 7.59
N VAL A 123 2.14 -23.39 8.35
CA VAL A 123 1.61 -24.14 9.51
C VAL A 123 0.66 -25.25 9.06
N LYS A 124 -0.15 -24.99 8.05
CA LYS A 124 -1.20 -25.91 7.56
C LYS A 124 -0.72 -26.86 6.44
N LYS A 125 0.61 -26.98 6.23
CA LYS A 125 1.22 -27.85 5.22
C LYS A 125 0.63 -27.64 3.81
N GLY A 126 0.45 -26.39 3.40
CA GLY A 126 -0.09 -26.04 2.08
C GLY A 126 -1.61 -25.93 1.98
N LYS A 127 -2.37 -26.25 3.04
CA LYS A 127 -3.83 -26.17 3.09
C LYS A 127 -4.36 -24.85 3.68
N GLY A 128 -3.58 -23.78 3.66
CA GLY A 128 -4.00 -22.46 4.15
C GLY A 128 -5.05 -21.82 3.25
N ALA A 129 -5.74 -20.81 3.78
CA ALA A 129 -6.70 -20.04 3.03
C ALA A 129 -6.04 -19.33 1.84
N LYS A 130 -6.81 -19.08 0.79
CA LYS A 130 -6.40 -18.32 -0.40
C LYS A 130 -7.07 -16.95 -0.38
N VAL A 131 -6.33 -15.90 -0.68
CA VAL A 131 -6.88 -14.55 -0.84
C VAL A 131 -6.76 -14.11 -2.29
N THR A 132 -7.89 -13.80 -2.91
CA THR A 132 -7.92 -13.20 -4.25
C THR A 132 -8.15 -11.71 -4.12
N VAL A 133 -7.34 -10.90 -4.78
CA VAL A 133 -7.44 -9.44 -4.74
C VAL A 133 -7.65 -8.89 -6.15
N GLY A 134 -8.77 -8.21 -6.37
CA GLY A 134 -9.11 -7.48 -7.58
C GLY A 134 -9.02 -5.96 -7.38
N PHE A 135 -9.17 -5.20 -8.48
CA PHE A 135 -9.10 -3.73 -8.47
C PHE A 135 -10.07 -3.12 -9.50
N SER A 136 -11.35 -3.20 -9.23
CA SER A 136 -12.39 -2.61 -10.10
C SER A 136 -12.68 -1.12 -9.81
N GLY A 137 -11.86 -0.48 -8.98
CA GLY A 137 -12.07 0.87 -8.45
C GLY A 137 -12.99 0.87 -7.23
N THR A 138 -12.97 1.95 -6.41
CA THR A 138 -13.77 2.03 -5.18
C THR A 138 -15.26 1.80 -5.43
N GLY A 139 -15.84 2.45 -6.45
CA GLY A 139 -17.26 2.31 -6.78
C GLY A 139 -17.60 0.89 -7.26
N GLY A 140 -16.82 0.33 -8.20
CA GLY A 140 -17.02 -1.04 -8.69
C GLY A 140 -16.83 -2.08 -7.59
N GLY A 141 -15.91 -1.84 -6.64
CA GLY A 141 -15.76 -2.67 -5.46
C GLY A 141 -17.01 -2.69 -4.58
N PHE A 142 -17.59 -1.52 -4.28
CA PHE A 142 -18.83 -1.45 -3.51
C PHE A 142 -20.02 -2.07 -4.25
N GLU A 143 -20.09 -1.93 -5.58
CA GLU A 143 -21.14 -2.61 -6.36
C GLU A 143 -21.08 -4.13 -6.18
N LYS A 144 -19.90 -4.74 -6.36
CA LYS A 144 -19.70 -6.19 -6.15
C LYS A 144 -19.95 -6.60 -4.70
N PHE A 145 -19.49 -5.79 -3.76
CA PHE A 145 -19.65 -6.02 -2.33
C PHE A 145 -21.10 -6.03 -1.91
N CYS A 146 -21.89 -5.02 -2.33
CA CYS A 146 -23.30 -4.92 -2.01
C CYS A 146 -24.16 -5.95 -2.78
N ARG A 147 -23.65 -6.56 -3.89
CA ARG A 147 -24.27 -7.73 -4.55
C ARG A 147 -23.83 -9.07 -3.99
N ASN A 148 -23.10 -9.09 -2.85
CA ASN A 148 -22.60 -10.31 -2.20
C ASN A 148 -21.55 -11.10 -3.00
N GLU A 149 -20.82 -10.48 -3.92
CA GLU A 149 -19.80 -11.15 -4.75
C GLU A 149 -18.43 -11.22 -4.07
N THR A 150 -18.14 -10.28 -3.14
CA THR A 150 -16.87 -10.21 -2.41
C THR A 150 -17.09 -10.22 -0.90
N ASP A 151 -16.08 -10.66 -0.15
CA ASP A 151 -16.08 -10.66 1.31
C ASP A 151 -15.61 -9.32 1.88
N ILE A 152 -14.70 -8.66 1.14
CA ILE A 152 -14.08 -7.39 1.52
C ILE A 152 -14.09 -6.45 0.30
N SER A 153 -14.40 -5.16 0.53
CA SER A 153 -14.26 -4.09 -0.45
C SER A 153 -13.17 -3.10 -0.01
N ASN A 154 -12.18 -2.89 -0.85
CA ASN A 154 -11.16 -1.86 -0.65
C ASN A 154 -11.66 -0.51 -1.15
N ALA A 155 -11.38 0.57 -0.42
CA ALA A 155 -11.85 1.89 -0.76
C ALA A 155 -10.81 2.99 -0.47
N SER A 156 -10.66 3.94 -1.39
CA SER A 156 -9.82 5.13 -1.24
C SER A 156 -10.60 6.37 -0.78
N ARG A 157 -11.84 6.19 -0.40
CA ARG A 157 -12.75 7.14 0.25
C ARG A 157 -13.76 6.41 1.13
N ALA A 158 -14.40 7.13 2.02
CA ALA A 158 -15.55 6.58 2.74
C ALA A 158 -16.68 6.14 1.79
N ILE A 159 -17.45 5.15 2.24
CA ILE A 159 -18.64 4.68 1.52
C ILE A 159 -19.63 5.83 1.34
N SER A 160 -20.18 6.02 0.15
CA SER A 160 -21.15 7.06 -0.14
C SER A 160 -22.57 6.66 0.31
N ALA A 161 -23.46 7.67 0.51
CA ALA A 161 -24.87 7.43 0.87
C ALA A 161 -25.58 6.50 -0.14
N LYS A 162 -25.24 6.60 -1.45
CA LYS A 162 -25.79 5.72 -2.49
C LYS A 162 -25.36 4.27 -2.29
N GLU A 163 -24.09 4.06 -1.96
CA GLU A 163 -23.53 2.72 -1.74
C GLU A 163 -24.07 2.13 -0.43
N VAL A 164 -24.20 2.94 0.63
CA VAL A 164 -24.87 2.53 1.88
C VAL A 164 -26.28 2.02 1.60
N ALA A 165 -27.08 2.80 0.83
CA ALA A 165 -28.44 2.42 0.46
C ALA A 165 -28.46 1.13 -0.38
N ALA A 166 -27.52 0.96 -1.33
CA ALA A 166 -27.41 -0.26 -2.13
C ALA A 166 -27.09 -1.52 -1.29
N CYS A 167 -26.16 -1.41 -0.34
CA CYS A 167 -25.87 -2.50 0.59
C CYS A 167 -27.06 -2.82 1.51
N ALA A 168 -27.73 -1.80 2.01
CA ALA A 168 -28.92 -1.97 2.87
C ALA A 168 -30.06 -2.68 2.14
N ALA A 169 -30.28 -2.35 0.85
CA ALA A 169 -31.31 -2.98 0.02
C ALA A 169 -31.10 -4.50 -0.15
N THR A 170 -29.86 -4.98 -0.01
CA THR A 170 -29.52 -6.40 -0.09
C THR A 170 -29.27 -7.03 1.28
N GLY A 171 -29.54 -6.33 2.38
CA GLY A 171 -29.34 -6.78 3.74
C GLY A 171 -27.87 -6.92 4.16
N ILE A 172 -26.94 -6.30 3.42
CA ILE A 172 -25.51 -6.38 3.74
C ILE A 172 -25.14 -5.36 4.81
N THR A 173 -24.65 -5.87 5.93
CA THR A 173 -24.01 -5.09 6.99
C THR A 173 -22.49 -5.31 6.94
N TYR A 174 -21.73 -4.30 7.35
CA TYR A 174 -20.28 -4.32 7.24
C TYR A 174 -19.60 -3.60 8.41
N THR A 175 -18.31 -3.88 8.53
CA THR A 175 -17.40 -3.14 9.42
C THR A 175 -16.39 -2.39 8.57
N GLU A 176 -16.27 -1.08 8.81
CA GLU A 176 -15.25 -0.20 8.20
C GLU A 176 -13.95 -0.29 9.00
N VAL A 177 -12.83 -0.38 8.31
CA VAL A 177 -11.49 -0.39 8.90
C VAL A 177 -10.57 0.53 8.11
N ILE A 178 -9.95 1.51 8.76
CA ILE A 178 -8.89 2.33 8.16
C ILE A 178 -7.60 1.51 8.20
N VAL A 179 -6.89 1.41 7.06
CA VAL A 179 -5.73 0.53 6.92
C VAL A 179 -4.41 1.24 6.65
N ALA A 180 -4.45 2.47 6.16
CA ALA A 180 -3.28 3.31 5.93
C ALA A 180 -3.74 4.74 5.63
N ASN A 181 -2.77 5.64 5.49
CA ASN A 181 -3.01 6.95 4.89
C ASN A 181 -2.30 7.01 3.52
N ASP A 182 -3.05 7.44 2.51
CA ASP A 182 -2.52 7.83 1.20
C ASP A 182 -2.01 9.27 1.30
N GLY A 183 -0.78 9.51 0.89
CA GLY A 183 -0.21 10.84 0.82
C GLY A 183 0.65 10.96 -0.44
N LEU A 184 0.31 11.91 -1.32
CA LEU A 184 1.08 12.16 -2.53
C LEU A 184 1.84 13.47 -2.41
N ALA A 185 3.14 13.43 -2.68
CA ALA A 185 3.98 14.62 -2.70
C ALA A 185 4.15 15.15 -4.13
N VAL A 186 4.00 16.46 -4.30
CA VAL A 186 4.50 17.19 -5.47
C VAL A 186 5.96 17.53 -5.22
N VAL A 187 6.77 17.31 -6.23
CA VAL A 187 8.19 17.57 -6.15
C VAL A 187 8.66 18.42 -7.33
N VAL A 188 9.68 19.22 -7.09
CA VAL A 188 10.39 20.01 -8.10
C VAL A 188 11.89 19.76 -8.00
N ASN A 189 12.64 20.24 -8.99
CA ASN A 189 14.10 20.23 -8.94
C ASN A 189 14.63 21.03 -7.72
N LYS A 190 15.74 20.63 -7.16
CA LYS A 190 16.35 21.32 -6.00
C LYS A 190 16.73 22.76 -6.26
N GLU A 191 17.11 23.07 -7.50
CA GLU A 191 17.45 24.42 -7.92
C GLU A 191 16.23 25.29 -8.23
N ASN A 192 15.02 24.75 -8.16
CA ASN A 192 13.78 25.52 -8.29
C ASN A 192 13.57 26.34 -7.01
N THR A 193 13.89 27.62 -7.05
CA THR A 193 13.81 28.53 -5.89
C THR A 193 12.47 29.27 -5.81
N TRP A 194 11.65 29.27 -6.87
CA TRP A 194 10.42 30.05 -6.96
C TRP A 194 9.17 29.28 -6.51
N ALA A 195 9.05 28.00 -6.75
CA ALA A 195 7.94 27.19 -6.28
C ALA A 195 8.18 26.80 -4.80
N THR A 196 8.03 27.78 -3.90
CA THR A 196 8.11 27.57 -2.44
C THR A 196 6.86 26.96 -1.88
N SER A 197 5.72 27.13 -2.56
CA SER A 197 4.44 26.45 -2.35
C SER A 197 3.61 26.52 -3.62
N LEU A 198 2.62 25.63 -3.75
CA LEU A 198 1.61 25.67 -4.82
C LEU A 198 0.22 25.50 -4.22
N THR A 199 -0.76 26.18 -4.83
CA THR A 199 -2.16 25.96 -4.49
C THR A 199 -2.72 24.76 -5.25
N MET A 200 -3.76 24.11 -4.70
CA MET A 200 -4.49 23.05 -5.42
C MET A 200 -5.12 23.55 -6.72
N LYS A 201 -5.45 24.85 -6.79
CA LYS A 201 -5.96 25.50 -8.03
C LYS A 201 -4.88 25.58 -9.11
N GLU A 202 -3.65 25.92 -8.75
CA GLU A 202 -2.52 25.95 -9.68
C GLU A 202 -2.17 24.55 -10.16
N LEU A 203 -2.14 23.56 -9.27
CA LEU A 203 -1.95 22.17 -9.68
C LEU A 203 -3.04 21.71 -10.65
N ASN A 204 -4.31 22.00 -10.36
CA ASN A 204 -5.40 21.70 -11.29
C ASN A 204 -5.21 22.41 -12.64
N ALA A 205 -4.83 23.70 -12.66
CA ALA A 205 -4.59 24.43 -13.89
C ALA A 205 -3.47 23.81 -14.74
N ILE A 206 -2.40 23.29 -14.10
CA ILE A 206 -1.28 22.63 -14.76
C ILE A 206 -1.69 21.25 -15.31
N TRP A 207 -2.39 20.46 -14.50
CA TRP A 207 -2.57 19.03 -14.75
C TRP A 207 -3.93 18.61 -15.33
N LYS A 208 -4.91 19.52 -15.41
CA LYS A 208 -6.23 19.22 -16.00
C LYS A 208 -6.15 18.89 -17.49
N ASP A 209 -7.13 18.16 -17.99
CA ASP A 209 -7.31 17.97 -19.44
C ASP A 209 -7.46 19.33 -20.15
N GLY A 210 -6.82 19.45 -21.31
CA GLY A 210 -6.80 20.71 -22.07
C GLY A 210 -5.91 21.82 -21.49
N SER A 211 -5.09 21.56 -20.46
CA SER A 211 -4.15 22.57 -19.97
C SER A 211 -3.13 22.97 -21.04
N THR A 212 -2.95 24.28 -21.19
CA THR A 212 -1.98 24.90 -22.11
C THR A 212 -0.74 25.46 -21.41
N ILE A 213 -0.67 25.32 -20.07
CA ILE A 213 0.46 25.82 -19.26
C ILE A 213 1.71 25.00 -19.60
N THR A 214 2.73 25.67 -20.15
CA THR A 214 4.02 25.07 -20.54
C THR A 214 5.21 25.81 -19.96
N ASN A 215 4.94 26.89 -19.18
CA ASN A 215 5.95 27.72 -18.60
C ASN A 215 5.55 28.11 -17.16
N TRP A 216 6.54 28.26 -16.28
CA TRP A 216 6.30 28.64 -14.89
C TRP A 216 5.68 30.04 -14.73
N LYS A 217 6.04 31.01 -15.59
CA LYS A 217 5.42 32.34 -15.58
C LYS A 217 3.89 32.32 -15.78
N ASP A 218 3.37 31.27 -16.44
CA ASP A 218 1.94 31.10 -16.71
C ASP A 218 1.19 30.45 -15.51
N VAL A 219 1.93 29.94 -14.53
CA VAL A 219 1.35 29.32 -13.31
C VAL A 219 0.97 30.42 -12.31
N ARG A 220 1.87 31.37 -12.06
CA ARG A 220 1.67 32.46 -11.08
C ARG A 220 2.45 33.69 -11.49
N PRO A 221 1.85 34.93 -11.40
CA PRO A 221 2.60 36.17 -11.56
C PRO A 221 3.82 36.21 -10.64
N GLY A 222 4.97 36.61 -11.17
CA GLY A 222 6.23 36.64 -10.44
C GLY A 222 7.07 35.40 -10.52
N PHE A 223 6.55 34.29 -11.07
CA PHE A 223 7.36 33.13 -11.40
C PHE A 223 8.22 33.41 -12.65
N PRO A 224 9.41 32.81 -12.76
CA PRO A 224 10.33 33.10 -13.85
C PRO A 224 9.88 32.54 -15.19
N ASP A 225 10.40 33.10 -16.29
CA ASP A 225 10.25 32.58 -17.65
C ASP A 225 11.13 31.34 -17.84
N VAL A 226 10.65 30.20 -17.31
CA VAL A 226 11.31 28.90 -17.37
C VAL A 226 10.32 27.86 -17.89
N PRO A 227 10.68 27.05 -18.90
CA PRO A 227 9.83 25.97 -19.38
C PRO A 227 9.43 25.00 -18.25
N LEU A 228 8.15 24.67 -18.17
CA LEU A 228 7.60 23.71 -17.23
C LEU A 228 7.63 22.31 -17.85
N LYS A 229 8.38 21.39 -17.24
CA LYS A 229 8.47 19.99 -17.65
C LYS A 229 7.76 19.10 -16.63
N LEU A 230 6.85 18.28 -17.09
CA LEU A 230 6.00 17.46 -16.23
C LEU A 230 6.38 15.98 -16.30
N PHE A 231 6.50 15.37 -15.13
CA PHE A 231 6.81 13.97 -14.95
C PHE A 231 5.77 13.33 -14.01
N GLY A 232 5.26 12.15 -14.34
CA GLY A 232 4.24 11.51 -13.52
C GLY A 232 4.21 9.99 -13.63
N ALA A 233 3.37 9.40 -12.82
CA ALA A 233 3.12 7.96 -12.84
C ALA A 233 2.38 7.55 -14.13
N GLY A 234 2.61 6.32 -14.58
CA GLY A 234 1.90 5.73 -15.71
C GLY A 234 0.43 5.44 -15.42
N THR A 235 -0.36 5.23 -16.45
CA THR A 235 -1.83 5.07 -16.37
C THR A 235 -2.31 3.81 -15.64
N ASP A 236 -1.44 2.84 -15.44
CA ASP A 236 -1.73 1.60 -14.71
C ASP A 236 -1.38 1.72 -13.21
N SER A 237 -0.88 2.89 -12.77
CA SER A 237 -0.46 3.15 -11.40
C SER A 237 -1.61 3.64 -10.53
N GLY A 238 -1.74 3.09 -9.30
CA GLY A 238 -2.63 3.63 -8.28
C GLY A 238 -2.26 5.07 -7.86
N THR A 239 -0.97 5.44 -7.95
CA THR A 239 -0.49 6.81 -7.74
C THR A 239 -1.07 7.78 -8.78
N PHE A 240 -1.16 7.36 -10.05
CA PHE A 240 -1.80 8.12 -11.12
C PHE A 240 -3.30 8.35 -10.83
N ASP A 241 -4.01 7.29 -10.47
CA ASP A 241 -5.44 7.38 -10.13
C ASP A 241 -5.67 8.35 -8.96
N SER A 242 -4.88 8.21 -7.88
CA SER A 242 -4.96 9.07 -6.70
C SER A 242 -4.63 10.53 -7.02
N PHE A 243 -3.54 10.79 -7.75
CA PHE A 243 -3.15 12.15 -8.12
C PHE A 243 -4.22 12.86 -8.94
N THR A 244 -4.73 12.18 -9.97
CA THR A 244 -5.76 12.76 -10.83
C THR A 244 -7.07 12.99 -10.08
N GLU A 245 -7.40 12.13 -9.12
CA GLU A 245 -8.57 12.31 -8.25
C GLU A 245 -8.39 13.52 -7.31
N PHE A 246 -7.25 13.67 -6.66
CA PHE A 246 -6.96 14.82 -5.79
C PHE A 246 -6.94 16.15 -6.54
N VAL A 247 -6.29 16.18 -7.69
CA VAL A 247 -6.02 17.42 -8.43
C VAL A 247 -7.15 17.79 -9.37
N ASN A 248 -7.75 16.81 -10.05
CA ASN A 248 -8.76 17.03 -11.08
C ASN A 248 -10.17 16.55 -10.68
N GLY A 249 -10.34 16.05 -9.44
CA GLY A 249 -11.64 15.61 -8.92
C GLY A 249 -12.16 14.30 -9.49
N LYS A 250 -11.41 13.66 -10.41
CA LYS A 250 -11.79 12.40 -11.03
C LYS A 250 -10.55 11.60 -11.40
N ALA A 251 -10.51 10.34 -10.97
CA ALA A 251 -9.45 9.41 -11.35
C ALA A 251 -9.34 9.29 -12.89
N LYS A 252 -8.11 9.22 -13.38
CA LYS A 252 -7.75 9.14 -14.80
C LYS A 252 -8.08 10.38 -15.65
N SER A 253 -8.58 11.45 -15.05
CA SER A 253 -8.78 12.73 -15.72
C SER A 253 -7.46 13.53 -15.66
N VAL A 254 -6.72 13.57 -16.77
CA VAL A 254 -5.40 14.19 -16.79
C VAL A 254 -5.12 14.86 -18.13
N ARG A 255 -4.20 15.81 -18.11
CA ARG A 255 -3.58 16.42 -19.27
C ARG A 255 -3.00 15.35 -20.20
N LYS A 256 -3.35 15.44 -21.49
CA LYS A 256 -2.99 14.43 -22.53
C LYS A 256 -1.66 14.67 -23.21
N SER A 257 -1.09 15.87 -23.09
CA SER A 257 0.14 16.27 -23.78
C SER A 257 1.15 16.95 -22.88
N GLY A 258 2.44 16.79 -23.18
CA GLY A 258 3.52 17.46 -22.47
C GLY A 258 3.84 16.86 -21.08
N VAL A 259 3.38 15.63 -20.81
CA VAL A 259 3.72 14.88 -19.59
C VAL A 259 4.52 13.65 -19.97
N GLN A 260 5.66 13.46 -19.33
CA GLN A 260 6.44 12.24 -19.42
C GLN A 260 5.98 11.29 -18.31
N THR A 261 5.44 10.14 -18.67
CA THR A 261 4.91 9.17 -17.72
C THR A 261 5.75 7.91 -17.67
N SER A 262 5.89 7.33 -16.48
CA SER A 262 6.59 6.07 -16.27
C SER A 262 5.95 5.28 -15.12
N GLU A 263 5.89 3.95 -15.27
CA GLU A 263 5.56 3.05 -14.16
C GLU A 263 6.74 2.88 -13.17
N ASP A 264 7.92 3.43 -13.49
CA ASP A 264 9.09 3.44 -12.63
C ASP A 264 9.33 4.84 -12.04
N ASP A 265 9.06 5.03 -10.74
CA ASP A 265 9.24 6.30 -10.03
C ASP A 265 10.69 6.79 -10.09
N ASN A 266 11.68 5.90 -10.25
CA ASN A 266 13.07 6.32 -10.45
C ASN A 266 13.26 7.13 -11.74
N VAL A 267 12.47 6.86 -12.79
CA VAL A 267 12.49 7.66 -14.02
C VAL A 267 11.95 9.05 -13.74
N THR A 268 10.85 9.17 -12.98
CA THR A 268 10.28 10.45 -12.55
C THR A 268 11.28 11.24 -11.69
N VAL A 269 11.92 10.60 -10.69
CA VAL A 269 12.94 11.24 -9.86
C VAL A 269 14.11 11.77 -10.70
N LYS A 270 14.65 10.97 -11.63
CA LYS A 270 15.73 11.38 -12.54
C LYS A 270 15.30 12.53 -13.43
N GLY A 271 14.09 12.47 -13.98
CA GLY A 271 13.54 13.53 -14.82
C GLY A 271 13.43 14.85 -14.08
N VAL A 272 12.88 14.84 -12.86
CA VAL A 272 12.76 16.04 -12.02
C VAL A 272 14.14 16.57 -11.60
N ALA A 273 15.06 15.70 -11.22
CA ALA A 273 16.40 16.09 -10.80
C ALA A 273 17.26 16.67 -11.94
N SER A 274 16.95 16.35 -13.21
CA SER A 274 17.77 16.77 -14.35
C SER A 274 17.45 18.14 -14.93
N ASP A 275 16.34 18.77 -14.54
CA ASP A 275 15.88 20.03 -15.14
C ASP A 275 15.27 20.95 -14.09
N LYS A 276 15.77 22.20 -14.02
CA LYS A 276 15.35 23.20 -13.04
C LYS A 276 13.86 23.56 -13.13
N GLY A 277 13.27 23.48 -14.32
CA GLY A 277 11.84 23.72 -14.56
C GLY A 277 10.96 22.49 -14.38
N ALA A 278 11.52 21.35 -13.98
CA ALA A 278 10.75 20.12 -13.85
C ALA A 278 9.91 20.06 -12.58
N MET A 279 8.73 19.44 -12.73
CA MET A 279 7.79 19.07 -11.67
C MET A 279 7.37 17.63 -11.84
N GLY A 280 7.15 16.93 -10.74
CA GLY A 280 6.59 15.57 -10.72
C GLY A 280 5.80 15.28 -9.46
N TYR A 281 5.30 14.05 -9.34
CA TYR A 281 4.60 13.58 -8.15
C TYR A 281 4.80 12.07 -7.95
N PHE A 282 4.79 11.64 -6.69
CA PHE A 282 4.78 10.23 -6.27
C PHE A 282 4.35 10.11 -4.80
N GLY A 283 4.25 8.89 -4.29
CA GLY A 283 3.92 8.63 -2.89
C GLY A 283 4.90 9.32 -1.93
N LEU A 284 4.39 9.89 -0.82
CA LEU A 284 5.19 10.65 0.13
C LEU A 284 6.38 9.87 0.66
N SER A 285 6.20 8.61 1.06
CA SER A 285 7.30 7.78 1.59
C SER A 285 8.45 7.65 0.60
N TYR A 286 8.12 7.50 -0.69
CA TYR A 286 9.13 7.48 -1.75
C TYR A 286 9.79 8.84 -1.99
N ALA A 287 9.02 9.93 -1.85
CA ALA A 287 9.54 11.29 -1.96
C ALA A 287 10.58 11.59 -0.86
N GLU A 288 10.30 11.18 0.38
CA GLU A 288 11.21 11.34 1.51
C GLU A 288 12.52 10.56 1.30
N GLU A 289 12.46 9.33 0.81
CA GLU A 289 13.65 8.54 0.46
C GLU A 289 14.54 9.22 -0.60
N ASN A 290 13.95 10.04 -1.46
CA ASN A 290 14.62 10.76 -2.54
C ASN A 290 14.80 12.27 -2.27
N ALA A 291 14.59 12.74 -1.04
CA ALA A 291 14.72 14.15 -0.66
C ALA A 291 16.11 14.74 -0.89
N SER A 292 17.15 13.90 -1.03
CA SER A 292 18.48 14.33 -1.47
C SER A 292 18.55 14.76 -2.95
N LYS A 293 17.59 14.33 -3.80
CA LYS A 293 17.59 14.55 -5.26
C LYS A 293 16.53 15.56 -5.71
N VAL A 294 15.41 15.64 -5.00
CA VAL A 294 14.28 16.50 -5.34
C VAL A 294 13.84 17.34 -4.13
N LYS A 295 13.08 18.41 -4.37
CA LYS A 295 12.50 19.26 -3.33
C LYS A 295 11.00 19.02 -3.27
N LEU A 296 10.47 18.70 -2.06
CA LEU A 296 9.06 18.60 -1.80
C LEU A 296 8.43 20.00 -1.79
N VAL A 297 7.21 20.10 -2.30
CA VAL A 297 6.49 21.37 -2.41
C VAL A 297 5.29 21.37 -1.46
N PRO A 298 5.24 22.33 -0.51
CA PRO A 298 4.07 22.56 0.32
C PRO A 298 2.84 22.90 -0.53
N LEU A 299 1.67 22.37 -0.15
CA LEU A 299 0.43 22.62 -0.86
C LEU A 299 -0.55 23.43 -0.03
N ASP A 300 -1.28 24.32 -0.71
CA ASP A 300 -2.31 25.16 -0.11
C ASP A 300 -3.68 24.86 -0.69
N LYS A 301 -4.63 24.54 0.20
CA LYS A 301 -6.06 24.35 -0.12
C LYS A 301 -6.92 25.56 0.25
N GLY A 302 -6.30 26.66 0.69
CA GLY A 302 -6.96 27.92 1.05
C GLY A 302 -6.78 28.35 2.50
N ALA A 303 -6.08 27.55 3.33
CA ALA A 303 -5.80 27.87 4.73
C ALA A 303 -4.29 28.12 5.00
N GLY A 304 -3.52 28.25 3.93
CA GLY A 304 -2.07 28.37 3.94
C GLY A 304 -1.34 27.08 3.53
N PRO A 305 -0.07 27.19 3.14
CA PRO A 305 0.72 26.03 2.72
C PRO A 305 0.96 25.05 3.84
N VAL A 306 0.77 23.75 3.53
CA VAL A 306 1.06 22.64 4.45
C VAL A 306 2.16 21.77 3.85
N GLU A 307 3.19 21.48 4.64
CA GLU A 307 4.31 20.61 4.25
C GLU A 307 3.85 19.15 4.08
N PRO A 308 4.32 18.44 3.03
CA PRO A 308 4.10 17.02 2.88
C PRO A 308 5.03 16.24 3.83
N THR A 309 4.55 15.93 5.01
CA THR A 309 5.26 15.14 6.02
C THR A 309 4.43 13.94 6.46
N ILE A 310 5.09 12.91 7.02
CA ILE A 310 4.37 11.77 7.62
C ILE A 310 3.29 12.27 8.60
N ALA A 311 3.61 13.25 9.45
CA ALA A 311 2.68 13.77 10.45
C ALA A 311 1.45 14.45 9.83
N THR A 312 1.65 15.29 8.79
CA THR A 312 0.56 16.01 8.13
C THR A 312 -0.30 15.08 7.25
N VAL A 313 0.25 13.98 6.76
CA VAL A 313 -0.52 12.92 6.10
C VAL A 313 -1.27 12.08 7.12
N GLN A 314 -0.67 11.70 8.25
CA GLN A 314 -1.33 10.93 9.30
C GLN A 314 -2.52 11.66 9.94
N ASN A 315 -2.43 12.97 10.13
CA ASN A 315 -3.54 13.78 10.65
C ASN A 315 -4.46 14.36 9.57
N VAL A 316 -4.20 14.03 8.29
CA VAL A 316 -5.00 14.44 7.12
C VAL A 316 -5.11 15.96 6.95
N THR A 317 -4.11 16.73 7.42
CA THR A 317 -4.04 18.19 7.20
C THR A 317 -3.40 18.54 5.86
N TYR A 318 -2.55 17.67 5.32
CA TYR A 318 -1.97 17.87 3.99
C TYR A 318 -3.03 17.72 2.89
N PRO A 319 -3.12 18.65 1.90
CA PRO A 319 -4.19 18.67 0.90
C PRO A 319 -4.33 17.40 0.05
N MET A 320 -3.24 16.68 -0.20
CA MET A 320 -3.26 15.40 -0.90
C MET A 320 -3.05 14.22 0.05
N ALA A 321 -3.71 14.26 1.20
CA ALA A 321 -3.77 13.17 2.17
C ALA A 321 -5.20 12.67 2.33
N ARG A 322 -5.36 11.36 2.47
CA ARG A 322 -6.64 10.71 2.78
C ARG A 322 -6.45 9.38 3.48
N PRO A 323 -7.40 8.96 4.34
CA PRO A 323 -7.42 7.61 4.85
C PRO A 323 -7.81 6.61 3.76
N LEU A 324 -7.24 5.42 3.84
CA LEU A 324 -7.58 4.27 3.02
C LEU A 324 -8.29 3.23 3.87
N TYR A 325 -9.24 2.54 3.26
CA TYR A 325 -10.17 1.67 3.97
C TYR A 325 -10.24 0.28 3.35
N PHE A 326 -10.62 -0.69 4.16
CA PHE A 326 -11.40 -1.81 3.70
C PHE A 326 -12.74 -1.88 4.45
N TYR A 327 -13.73 -2.44 3.80
CA TYR A 327 -15.04 -2.77 4.35
C TYR A 327 -15.21 -4.28 4.33
N VAL A 328 -15.40 -4.89 5.48
CA VAL A 328 -15.59 -6.33 5.59
C VAL A 328 -17.04 -6.64 5.92
N LYS A 329 -17.62 -7.60 5.20
CA LYS A 329 -19.00 -8.06 5.40
C LYS A 329 -19.11 -8.81 6.72
N ASN A 330 -20.03 -8.37 7.58
CA ASN A 330 -20.23 -9.01 8.89
C ASN A 330 -20.64 -10.48 8.76
N ALA A 331 -21.50 -10.80 7.80
CA ALA A 331 -21.90 -12.18 7.51
C ALA A 331 -20.72 -13.04 7.05
N SER A 332 -19.79 -12.50 6.26
CA SER A 332 -18.59 -13.24 5.85
C SER A 332 -17.70 -13.60 7.04
N ILE A 333 -17.50 -12.68 7.99
CA ILE A 333 -16.76 -12.98 9.22
C ILE A 333 -17.46 -14.09 10.02
N ALA A 334 -18.80 -14.05 10.13
CA ALA A 334 -19.57 -15.02 10.90
C ALA A 334 -19.59 -16.43 10.29
N THR A 335 -19.58 -16.53 8.96
CA THR A 335 -19.76 -17.80 8.24
C THR A 335 -18.47 -18.37 7.65
N LYS A 336 -17.46 -17.54 7.45
CA LYS A 336 -16.14 -17.91 6.90
C LYS A 336 -15.03 -17.57 7.90
N PRO A 337 -14.61 -18.51 8.75
CA PRO A 337 -13.57 -18.26 9.75
C PRO A 337 -12.28 -17.67 9.20
N ALA A 338 -11.91 -18.03 7.97
CA ALA A 338 -10.72 -17.49 7.30
C ALA A 338 -10.80 -15.98 7.03
N VAL A 339 -12.01 -15.43 6.80
CA VAL A 339 -12.20 -13.97 6.63
C VAL A 339 -11.86 -13.23 7.93
N GLY A 340 -12.37 -13.71 9.07
CA GLY A 340 -12.06 -13.17 10.39
C GLY A 340 -10.56 -13.28 10.71
N ALA A 341 -9.94 -14.41 10.38
CA ALA A 341 -8.52 -14.65 10.55
C ALA A 341 -7.68 -13.67 9.69
N PHE A 342 -8.06 -13.43 8.43
CA PHE A 342 -7.37 -12.50 7.54
C PHE A 342 -7.49 -11.04 8.01
N VAL A 343 -8.68 -10.62 8.43
CA VAL A 343 -8.91 -9.28 8.99
C VAL A 343 -8.05 -9.05 10.23
N GLN A 344 -8.04 -10.02 11.16
CA GLN A 344 -7.21 -9.92 12.36
C GLN A 344 -5.70 -9.87 12.01
N PHE A 345 -5.25 -10.73 11.09
CA PHE A 345 -3.88 -10.74 10.61
C PHE A 345 -3.48 -9.39 10.00
N TRP A 346 -4.32 -8.82 9.13
CA TRP A 346 -4.04 -7.53 8.50
C TRP A 346 -3.88 -6.42 9.53
N VAL A 347 -4.79 -6.34 10.48
CA VAL A 347 -4.75 -5.31 11.54
C VAL A 347 -3.58 -5.52 12.50
N ASP A 348 -3.23 -6.74 12.84
CA ASP A 348 -2.10 -7.04 13.73
C ASP A 348 -0.75 -6.71 13.06
N ASN A 349 -0.67 -6.72 11.73
CA ASN A 349 0.55 -6.45 10.96
C ASN A 349 0.47 -5.13 10.15
N LEU A 350 -0.46 -4.25 10.51
CA LEU A 350 -0.85 -3.08 9.71
C LEU A 350 0.32 -2.15 9.40
N ALA A 351 1.18 -1.85 10.39
CA ALA A 351 2.32 -0.96 10.20
C ALA A 351 3.27 -1.52 9.14
N GLN A 352 3.68 -2.78 9.28
CA GLN A 352 4.60 -3.42 8.35
C GLN A 352 3.99 -3.57 6.94
N ILE A 353 2.70 -3.92 6.85
CA ILE A 353 2.00 -4.01 5.56
C ILE A 353 1.97 -2.65 4.87
N SER A 354 1.73 -1.55 5.61
CA SER A 354 1.73 -0.20 5.07
C SER A 354 3.12 0.21 4.56
N GLU A 355 4.16 -0.02 5.34
CA GLU A 355 5.55 0.26 4.97
C GLU A 355 5.96 -0.53 3.72
N ASP A 356 5.68 -1.83 3.68
CA ASP A 356 6.05 -2.70 2.56
C ASP A 356 5.25 -2.40 1.28
N ALA A 357 4.08 -1.79 1.42
CA ALA A 357 3.28 -1.29 0.30
C ALA A 357 3.59 0.18 -0.07
N ILE A 358 4.55 0.82 0.63
CA ILE A 358 4.99 2.22 0.42
C ILE A 358 3.85 3.25 0.71
N PHE A 359 3.04 2.97 1.72
CA PHE A 359 2.05 3.90 2.25
C PHE A 359 2.44 4.42 3.62
N VAL A 360 1.86 5.56 4.01
CA VAL A 360 2.04 6.12 5.34
C VAL A 360 1.24 5.29 6.35
N PRO A 361 1.90 4.62 7.32
CA PRO A 361 1.20 3.81 8.29
C PRO A 361 0.36 4.69 9.24
N LEU A 362 -0.66 4.09 9.82
CA LEU A 362 -1.37 4.71 10.95
C LEU A 362 -0.42 4.87 12.15
N THR A 363 -0.72 5.82 13.04
CA THR A 363 0.01 5.97 14.30
C THR A 363 -0.16 4.74 15.18
N ALA A 364 0.81 4.47 16.04
CA ALA A 364 0.73 3.36 17.02
C ALA A 364 -0.54 3.41 17.86
N THR A 365 -1.01 4.61 18.22
CA THR A 365 -2.26 4.81 18.98
C THR A 365 -3.49 4.40 18.16
N GLN A 366 -3.56 4.78 16.88
CA GLN A 366 -4.64 4.37 15.97
C GLN A 366 -4.66 2.86 15.76
N ILE A 367 -3.50 2.25 15.52
CA ILE A 367 -3.36 0.78 15.36
C ILE A 367 -3.85 0.06 16.62
N LYS A 368 -3.43 0.51 17.82
CA LYS A 368 -3.86 -0.08 19.07
C LYS A 368 -5.38 0.04 19.29
N ALA A 369 -5.97 1.17 18.93
CA ALA A 369 -7.42 1.38 18.99
C ALA A 369 -8.16 0.42 18.06
N LEU A 370 -7.70 0.26 16.78
CA LEU A 370 -8.25 -0.69 15.84
C LEU A 370 -8.16 -2.13 16.33
N GLN A 371 -7.01 -2.56 16.83
CA GLN A 371 -6.82 -3.90 17.41
C GLN A 371 -7.78 -4.16 18.58
N GLY A 372 -7.99 -3.15 19.43
CA GLY A 372 -8.98 -3.20 20.51
C GLY A 372 -10.42 -3.27 20.01
N GLY A 373 -10.73 -2.53 18.95
CA GLY A 373 -12.05 -2.50 18.29
C GLY A 373 -12.39 -3.83 17.64
N ILE A 374 -11.50 -4.40 16.84
CA ILE A 374 -11.70 -5.69 16.15
C ILE A 374 -11.87 -6.84 17.15
N LYS A 375 -11.15 -6.85 18.28
CA LYS A 375 -11.37 -7.82 19.35
C LYS A 375 -12.74 -7.69 20.03
N LYS A 376 -13.32 -6.50 20.06
CA LYS A 376 -14.66 -6.24 20.62
C LYS A 376 -15.79 -6.53 19.63
N ILE A 377 -15.52 -6.50 18.34
CA ILE A 377 -16.45 -6.99 17.34
C ILE A 377 -16.50 -8.50 17.58
N ALA A 378 -17.46 -8.93 18.41
CA ALA A 378 -17.72 -10.34 18.77
C ALA A 378 -18.14 -11.20 17.56
N LEU A 379 -17.54 -10.93 16.41
CA LEU A 379 -17.70 -11.57 15.13
C LEU A 379 -16.70 -12.72 14.95
N ILE A 380 -15.77 -12.87 15.89
CA ILE A 380 -14.86 -14.01 15.92
C ILE A 380 -15.65 -15.16 16.55
N PRO A 381 -16.03 -16.20 15.81
CA PRO A 381 -16.69 -17.36 16.39
C PRO A 381 -15.83 -17.86 17.56
N LYS A 382 -16.41 -17.91 18.75
CA LYS A 382 -15.75 -18.61 19.85
C LYS A 382 -15.50 -20.02 19.38
N VAL A 383 -14.23 -20.41 19.24
CA VAL A 383 -13.86 -21.78 18.95
C VAL A 383 -14.58 -22.65 19.99
N LYS A 384 -15.57 -23.44 19.54
CA LYS A 384 -16.14 -24.49 20.37
C LYS A 384 -14.97 -25.42 20.71
N LYS A 385 -14.67 -25.53 22.00
CA LYS A 385 -13.65 -26.45 22.52
C LYS A 385 -14.00 -27.89 22.15
#